data_5beb5b480b60ac48fe247b4c82cefe57
#
_entry.id   5beb5b480b60ac48fe247b4c82cefe57
#
_cell.length_a   1.000
_cell.length_b   1.000
_cell.length_c   1.000
_cell.angle_alpha   90.00
_cell.angle_beta   90.00
_cell.angle_gamma   90.00
#
_symmetry.space_group_name_H-M   'P 1'
#
loop_
_entity.id
_entity.type
_entity.pdbx_description
1 polymer ?
#
loop_
_entity_poly.entity_id
_entity_poly.type
_entity_poly.pdbx_seq_one_letter_code
_entity_poly.pdbx_strand_id
1 'polypeptide(L)'
;MKYYKKSKLKLATAVLLMGGLFNAHAFSLNDYFPKDDANDDMAQEAPAENAAPTKQAKPAETYKMGRAEQYDQWILQCAESTTSGNEKCNLIHQLVNDKKQQIVKIEVLKQGANNMMLFHLPLGTHLPAGAVLIVGEGAYKIPITACMPAGCKASIPLDWNLNQQLKREDKAIVQLLNVNQKQKINIEFSLMGFSNGSKEIK
;
A
#
# COMPACT_ATOMS: atom_id res chain seq x y z
N MET A 1 -20.58 16.68 -51.31
CA MET A 1 -21.10 15.50 -52.03
C MET A 1 -19.92 14.64 -52.51
N LYS A 2 -19.62 13.52 -51.89
CA LYS A 2 -18.81 12.43 -52.45
C LYS A 2 -19.22 11.15 -51.76
N TYR A 3 -19.63 10.20 -52.57
CA TYR A 3 -20.32 8.95 -52.24
C TYR A 3 -19.45 7.94 -51.48
N TYR A 4 -20.05 7.32 -50.49
CA TYR A 4 -19.50 6.18 -49.74
C TYR A 4 -19.90 4.87 -50.45
N LYS A 5 -18.91 4.15 -50.97
CA LYS A 5 -19.10 2.89 -51.71
C LYS A 5 -19.14 1.71 -50.72
N LYS A 6 -20.32 1.11 -50.55
CA LYS A 6 -20.52 -0.12 -49.78
C LYS A 6 -19.95 -1.32 -50.51
N SER A 7 -18.94 -1.97 -49.93
CA SER A 7 -18.43 -3.26 -50.36
C SER A 7 -19.15 -4.37 -49.58
N LYS A 8 -19.90 -5.21 -50.32
CA LYS A 8 -20.53 -6.46 -49.77
C LYS A 8 -19.48 -7.54 -49.83
N LEU A 9 -19.07 -8.08 -48.71
CA LEU A 9 -18.24 -9.27 -48.63
C LEU A 9 -19.14 -10.48 -48.30
N LYS A 10 -19.10 -11.48 -49.20
CA LYS A 10 -19.91 -12.70 -49.16
C LYS A 10 -19.38 -13.65 -48.07
N LEU A 11 -20.33 -14.19 -47.27
CA LEU A 11 -20.10 -15.34 -46.40
C LEU A 11 -19.76 -16.58 -47.25
N ALA A 12 -18.67 -17.22 -46.91
CA ALA A 12 -18.39 -18.59 -47.29
C ALA A 12 -18.38 -19.46 -46.02
N THR A 13 -19.41 -20.30 -45.91
CA THR A 13 -19.59 -21.29 -44.86
C THR A 13 -18.73 -22.50 -45.22
N ALA A 14 -17.72 -22.80 -44.40
CA ALA A 14 -17.04 -24.09 -44.41
C ALA A 14 -17.16 -24.73 -43.03
N VAL A 15 -18.07 -25.71 -42.96
CA VAL A 15 -18.20 -26.62 -41.81
C VAL A 15 -17.17 -27.71 -41.99
N LEU A 16 -16.19 -27.79 -41.10
CA LEU A 16 -15.29 -28.93 -40.97
C LEU A 16 -15.52 -29.55 -39.59
N LEU A 17 -16.25 -30.65 -39.57
CA LEU A 17 -16.38 -31.57 -38.46
C LEU A 17 -15.05 -32.31 -38.30
N MET A 18 -14.25 -31.97 -37.29
CA MET A 18 -13.24 -32.88 -36.76
C MET A 18 -13.56 -33.13 -35.29
N GLY A 19 -14.08 -34.35 -35.04
CA GLY A 19 -14.24 -34.90 -33.71
C GLY A 19 -12.87 -35.12 -33.07
N GLY A 20 -12.56 -34.31 -32.08
CA GLY A 20 -11.44 -34.52 -31.15
C GLY A 20 -12.04 -34.93 -29.81
N LEU A 21 -11.82 -36.17 -29.42
CA LEU A 21 -12.10 -36.69 -28.08
C LEU A 21 -11.24 -35.91 -27.06
N PHE A 22 -11.84 -34.92 -26.42
CA PHE A 22 -11.23 -34.32 -25.24
C PHE A 22 -11.43 -35.25 -24.05
N ASN A 23 -10.39 -36.02 -23.73
CA ASN A 23 -10.27 -36.65 -22.42
C ASN A 23 -10.23 -35.56 -21.37
N ALA A 24 -11.36 -35.36 -20.68
CA ALA A 24 -11.42 -34.57 -19.48
C ALA A 24 -10.68 -35.34 -18.37
N HIS A 25 -9.39 -35.08 -18.20
CA HIS A 25 -8.70 -35.45 -16.97
C HIS A 25 -9.22 -34.52 -15.87
N ALA A 26 -10.07 -35.11 -15.02
CA ALA A 26 -10.48 -34.45 -13.79
C ALA A 26 -9.20 -34.23 -12.94
N PHE A 27 -8.81 -32.98 -12.80
CA PHE A 27 -7.72 -32.59 -11.92
C PHE A 27 -8.19 -32.80 -10.49
N SER A 28 -7.72 -33.87 -9.85
CA SER A 28 -8.00 -34.14 -8.44
C SER A 28 -7.10 -33.27 -7.58
N LEU A 29 -7.69 -32.46 -6.71
CA LEU A 29 -7.00 -31.64 -5.72
C LEU A 29 -6.22 -32.45 -4.66
N ASN A 30 -6.38 -33.80 -4.68
CA ASN A 30 -5.70 -34.69 -3.73
C ASN A 30 -4.23 -34.96 -4.05
N ASP A 31 -3.73 -34.57 -5.24
CA ASP A 31 -2.34 -34.84 -5.65
C ASP A 31 -1.35 -33.76 -5.14
N TYR A 32 -1.85 -32.73 -4.45
CA TYR A 32 -1.00 -31.63 -3.95
C TYR A 32 -0.68 -31.68 -2.46
N PHE A 33 -1.26 -32.64 -1.72
CA PHE A 33 -0.93 -32.83 -0.32
C PHE A 33 -0.23 -34.18 -0.14
N PRO A 34 1.01 -34.23 0.37
CA PRO A 34 1.62 -35.49 0.73
C PRO A 34 0.78 -36.15 1.82
N LYS A 35 0.38 -37.40 1.59
CA LYS A 35 -0.25 -38.23 2.60
C LYS A 35 0.85 -38.60 3.60
N ASP A 36 0.71 -38.10 4.82
CA ASP A 36 1.49 -38.58 5.94
C ASP A 36 1.04 -40.03 6.20
N ASP A 37 1.90 -40.98 5.83
CA ASP A 37 1.76 -42.35 6.22
C ASP A 37 1.99 -42.45 7.74
N ALA A 38 0.91 -42.68 8.46
CA ALA A 38 0.95 -43.05 9.84
C ALA A 38 1.67 -44.40 10.00
N ASN A 39 2.92 -44.41 10.46
CA ASN A 39 3.57 -45.53 11.07
C ASN A 39 3.63 -45.28 12.58
N ASP A 40 2.73 -45.98 13.28
CA ASP A 40 2.88 -46.30 14.69
C ASP A 40 4.16 -47.13 14.86
N ASP A 41 5.05 -46.65 15.65
CA ASP A 41 5.84 -47.35 16.67
C ASP A 41 7.17 -46.60 16.93
N MET A 42 7.27 -46.07 18.10
CA MET A 42 8.39 -46.01 19.04
C MET A 42 8.34 -44.74 19.86
N ALA A 43 7.82 -44.96 21.06
CA ALA A 43 8.06 -44.04 22.16
C ALA A 43 9.58 -43.99 22.44
N GLN A 44 10.19 -42.84 22.13
CA GLN A 44 11.53 -42.49 22.58
C GLN A 44 11.45 -41.14 23.28
N GLU A 45 11.59 -41.19 24.62
CA GLU A 45 11.70 -40.00 25.46
C GLU A 45 12.88 -39.15 24.95
N ALA A 46 12.59 -37.98 24.43
CA ALA A 46 13.57 -36.94 24.15
C ALA A 46 13.77 -36.10 25.42
N PRO A 47 15.01 -35.73 25.76
CA PRO A 47 15.29 -34.90 26.93
C PRO A 47 14.67 -33.51 26.75
N ALA A 48 14.13 -32.97 27.84
CA ALA A 48 13.60 -31.62 27.90
C ALA A 48 14.70 -30.61 27.54
N GLU A 49 14.71 -30.15 26.31
CA GLU A 49 15.58 -29.07 25.85
C GLU A 49 14.96 -27.72 26.19
N ASN A 50 15.73 -26.95 26.94
CA ASN A 50 15.48 -25.61 27.41
C ASN A 50 14.58 -24.78 26.48
N ALA A 51 13.34 -24.54 26.92
CA ALA A 51 12.48 -23.51 26.36
C ALA A 51 13.18 -22.15 26.54
N ALA A 52 13.66 -21.58 25.44
CA ALA A 52 14.14 -20.21 25.41
C ALA A 52 13.05 -19.27 25.95
N PRO A 53 13.39 -18.26 26.77
CA PRO A 53 12.41 -17.38 27.37
C PRO A 53 11.66 -16.68 26.26
N THR A 54 10.38 -16.98 26.14
CA THR A 54 9.43 -16.25 25.28
C THR A 54 9.46 -14.79 25.70
N LYS A 55 10.02 -13.90 24.87
CA LYS A 55 9.95 -12.46 25.09
C LYS A 55 8.47 -12.12 25.22
N GLN A 56 8.04 -11.84 26.44
CA GLN A 56 6.69 -11.35 26.72
C GLN A 56 6.44 -10.13 25.84
N ALA A 57 5.45 -10.21 24.96
CA ALA A 57 5.02 -9.08 24.18
C ALA A 57 4.63 -7.97 25.15
N LYS A 58 5.30 -6.81 25.02
CA LYS A 58 4.95 -5.61 25.80
C LYS A 58 3.45 -5.34 25.62
N PRO A 59 2.68 -5.11 26.70
CA PRO A 59 1.26 -4.79 26.59
C PRO A 59 1.04 -3.67 25.58
N ALA A 60 0.01 -3.80 24.73
CA ALA A 60 -0.34 -2.79 23.76
C ALA A 60 -0.71 -1.51 24.50
N GLU A 61 0.00 -0.41 24.21
CA GLU A 61 -0.34 0.89 24.78
C GLU A 61 -1.68 1.37 24.22
N THR A 62 -2.57 1.83 25.08
CA THR A 62 -3.83 2.44 24.70
C THR A 62 -3.63 3.95 24.60
N TYR A 63 -4.21 4.58 23.58
CA TYR A 63 -4.09 6.00 23.32
C TYR A 63 -5.48 6.67 23.33
N LYS A 64 -5.56 7.86 23.92
CA LYS A 64 -6.71 8.77 23.80
C LYS A 64 -6.40 9.89 22.82
N MET A 65 -7.41 10.38 22.11
CA MET A 65 -7.26 11.55 21.25
C MET A 65 -6.78 12.75 22.06
N GLY A 66 -5.70 13.33 21.63
CA GLY A 66 -5.12 14.55 22.18
C GLY A 66 -5.45 15.76 21.33
N ARG A 67 -4.48 16.65 21.15
CA ARG A 67 -4.62 17.89 20.37
C ARG A 67 -4.58 17.66 18.87
N ALA A 68 -5.22 18.56 18.12
CA ALA A 68 -5.08 18.66 16.67
C ALA A 68 -4.79 20.12 16.30
N GLU A 69 -3.81 20.33 15.43
CA GLU A 69 -3.39 21.66 14.97
C GLU A 69 -3.31 21.69 13.44
N GLN A 70 -3.76 22.80 12.86
CA GLN A 70 -3.73 23.00 11.41
C GLN A 70 -2.47 23.76 11.01
N TYR A 71 -1.72 23.22 10.04
CA TYR A 71 -0.58 23.86 9.39
C TYR A 71 -0.87 23.94 7.88
N ASP A 72 -1.53 24.98 7.43
CA ASP A 72 -2.02 25.16 6.06
C ASP A 72 -2.79 23.93 5.56
N GLN A 73 -2.20 23.12 4.67
CA GLN A 73 -2.83 21.91 4.10
C GLN A 73 -2.56 20.63 4.93
N TRP A 74 -1.78 20.75 6.01
CA TRP A 74 -1.42 19.64 6.88
C TRP A 74 -2.09 19.78 8.24
N ILE A 75 -2.45 18.66 8.83
CA ILE A 75 -3.04 18.58 10.16
C ILE A 75 -2.12 17.74 11.03
N LEU A 76 -1.64 18.31 12.13
CA LEU A 76 -0.99 17.56 13.18
C LEU A 76 -2.06 16.95 14.07
N GLN A 77 -2.04 15.63 14.21
CA GLN A 77 -2.91 14.90 15.15
C GLN A 77 -2.03 14.21 16.18
N CYS A 78 -2.29 14.49 17.43
CA CYS A 78 -1.59 13.91 18.55
C CYS A 78 -2.52 12.97 19.33
N ALA A 79 -1.95 11.90 19.87
CA ALA A 79 -2.61 10.99 20.77
C ALA A 79 -1.73 10.77 22.00
N GLU A 80 -2.34 10.79 23.18
CA GLU A 80 -1.67 10.63 24.46
C GLU A 80 -1.81 9.19 24.95
N SER A 81 -0.71 8.56 25.32
CA SER A 81 -0.75 7.24 25.94
C SER A 81 -1.43 7.31 27.31
N THR A 82 -2.45 6.49 27.50
CA THR A 82 -3.17 6.42 28.80
C THR A 82 -2.33 5.82 29.91
N THR A 83 -1.24 5.12 29.56
CA THR A 83 -0.36 4.42 30.50
C THR A 83 0.85 5.27 30.89
N SER A 84 1.50 5.90 29.89
CA SER A 84 2.77 6.61 30.10
C SER A 84 2.62 8.14 30.06
N GLY A 85 1.47 8.66 29.61
CA GLY A 85 1.27 10.09 29.36
C GLY A 85 2.06 10.65 28.19
N ASN A 86 2.81 9.80 27.48
CA ASN A 86 3.60 10.23 26.32
C ASN A 86 2.70 10.57 25.13
N GLU A 87 2.95 11.69 24.51
CA GLU A 87 2.25 12.15 23.32
C GLU A 87 2.94 11.59 22.06
N LYS A 88 2.16 11.05 21.11
CA LYS A 88 2.58 10.70 19.75
C LYS A 88 1.82 11.56 18.76
N CYS A 89 2.55 12.24 17.90
CA CYS A 89 1.98 13.14 16.90
C CYS A 89 2.30 12.69 15.49
N ASN A 90 1.28 12.64 14.65
CA ASN A 90 1.39 12.37 13.21
C ASN A 90 0.98 13.63 12.45
N LEU A 91 1.72 13.95 11.41
CA LEU A 91 1.38 15.02 10.49
C LEU A 91 0.68 14.42 9.27
N ILE A 92 -0.54 14.88 8.98
CA ILE A 92 -1.45 14.27 8.01
C ILE A 92 -1.82 15.26 6.93
N HIS A 93 -1.75 14.83 5.67
CA HIS A 93 -2.34 15.51 4.52
C HIS A 93 -3.32 14.57 3.82
N GLN A 94 -4.52 15.05 3.54
CA GLN A 94 -5.58 14.26 2.95
C GLN A 94 -6.10 14.93 1.69
N LEU A 95 -6.05 14.20 0.59
CA LEU A 95 -6.66 14.61 -0.67
C LEU A 95 -8.01 13.93 -0.83
N VAL A 96 -9.00 14.73 -1.18
CA VAL A 96 -10.37 14.28 -1.43
C VAL A 96 -10.81 14.71 -2.82
N ASN A 97 -11.72 13.93 -3.42
CA ASN A 97 -12.40 14.33 -4.66
C ASN A 97 -13.57 15.29 -4.37
N ASP A 98 -14.24 15.74 -5.43
CA ASP A 98 -15.42 16.63 -5.35
C ASP A 98 -16.58 16.04 -4.52
N LYS A 99 -16.62 14.71 -4.39
CA LYS A 99 -17.59 13.97 -3.55
C LYS A 99 -17.13 13.79 -2.11
N LYS A 100 -16.05 14.46 -1.69
CA LYS A 100 -15.42 14.34 -0.36
C LYS A 100 -14.92 12.93 -0.03
N GLN A 101 -14.68 12.09 -1.03
CA GLN A 101 -14.09 10.77 -0.85
C GLN A 101 -12.56 10.90 -0.84
N GLN A 102 -11.92 10.23 0.09
CA GLN A 102 -10.47 10.21 0.18
C GLN A 102 -9.86 9.55 -1.07
N ILE A 103 -8.97 10.27 -1.75
CA ILE A 103 -8.17 9.74 -2.88
C ILE A 103 -6.85 9.21 -2.37
N VAL A 104 -6.11 10.05 -1.65
CA VAL A 104 -4.82 9.74 -1.04
C VAL A 104 -4.76 10.36 0.34
N LYS A 105 -4.21 9.64 1.30
CA LYS A 105 -3.83 10.17 2.62
C LYS A 105 -2.35 9.96 2.81
N ILE A 106 -1.65 10.97 3.22
CA ILE A 106 -0.22 10.98 3.51
C ILE A 106 -0.06 11.24 4.99
N GLU A 107 0.69 10.38 5.67
CA GLU A 107 0.98 10.52 7.08
C GLU A 107 2.49 10.54 7.28
N VAL A 108 2.96 11.48 8.08
CA VAL A 108 4.34 11.48 8.57
C VAL A 108 4.32 11.23 10.05
N LEU A 109 5.01 10.21 10.47
CA LEU A 109 5.04 9.78 11.86
C LEU A 109 6.43 9.29 12.27
N LYS A 110 6.67 9.23 13.57
CA LYS A 110 7.90 8.68 14.14
C LYS A 110 7.77 7.16 14.30
N GLN A 111 8.75 6.43 13.77
CA GLN A 111 8.85 4.99 13.94
C GLN A 111 10.24 4.64 14.49
N GLY A 112 10.30 4.35 15.78
CA GLY A 112 11.58 4.20 16.48
C GLY A 112 12.40 5.48 16.46
N ALA A 113 13.63 5.41 15.96
CA ALA A 113 14.52 6.57 15.84
C ALA A 113 14.28 7.42 14.58
N ASN A 114 13.54 6.90 13.60
CA ASN A 114 13.38 7.51 12.29
C ASN A 114 11.95 8.02 12.08
N ASN A 115 11.81 9.00 11.21
CA ASN A 115 10.52 9.39 10.69
C ASN A 115 10.20 8.57 9.44
N MET A 116 8.93 8.21 9.29
CA MET A 116 8.40 7.47 8.16
C MET A 116 7.30 8.28 7.49
N MET A 117 7.26 8.23 6.17
CA MET A 117 6.17 8.77 5.38
C MET A 117 5.33 7.60 4.85
N LEU A 118 4.07 7.55 5.25
CA LEU A 118 3.10 6.52 4.87
C LEU A 118 2.11 7.10 3.86
N PHE A 119 1.75 6.28 2.89
CA PHE A 119 0.78 6.63 1.86
C PHE A 119 -0.37 5.63 1.88
N HIS A 120 -1.59 6.14 1.99
CA HIS A 120 -2.81 5.37 1.76
C HIS A 120 -3.28 5.68 0.35
N LEU A 121 -3.14 4.69 -0.53
CA LEU A 121 -3.34 4.80 -1.96
C LEU A 121 -4.65 4.13 -2.38
N PRO A 122 -5.28 4.54 -3.49
CA PRO A 122 -6.50 3.93 -3.98
C PRO A 122 -6.25 2.49 -4.47
N LEU A 123 -7.31 1.67 -4.46
CA LEU A 123 -7.30 0.37 -5.12
C LEU A 123 -7.13 0.52 -6.64
N GLY A 124 -6.68 -0.55 -7.30
CA GLY A 124 -6.39 -0.53 -8.74
C GLY A 124 -4.99 -0.04 -9.09
N THR A 125 -4.15 0.22 -8.10
CA THR A 125 -2.73 0.51 -8.30
C THR A 125 -1.95 -0.77 -8.60
N HIS A 126 -1.05 -0.72 -9.59
CA HIS A 126 -0.20 -1.85 -9.97
C HIS A 126 0.90 -2.09 -8.92
N LEU A 127 0.73 -3.15 -8.11
CA LEU A 127 1.58 -3.42 -6.94
C LEU A 127 3.07 -3.59 -7.26
N PRO A 128 3.48 -4.36 -8.29
CA PRO A 128 4.90 -4.55 -8.58
C PRO A 128 5.62 -3.26 -8.99
N ALA A 129 4.91 -2.30 -9.58
CA ALA A 129 5.47 -1.00 -9.93
C ALA A 129 5.73 -0.14 -8.69
N GLY A 130 4.94 -0.32 -7.64
CA GLY A 130 4.92 0.56 -6.49
C GLY A 130 4.31 1.93 -6.81
N ALA A 131 4.59 2.91 -5.98
CA ALA A 131 4.35 4.32 -6.23
C ALA A 131 5.69 5.05 -6.40
N VAL A 132 5.65 6.27 -6.95
CA VAL A 132 6.81 7.15 -7.02
C VAL A 132 6.43 8.50 -6.44
N LEU A 133 7.17 8.96 -5.44
CA LEU A 133 7.08 10.33 -4.93
C LEU A 133 8.04 11.21 -5.71
N ILE A 134 7.54 12.26 -6.33
CA ILE A 134 8.33 13.24 -7.07
C ILE A 134 8.28 14.55 -6.29
N VAL A 135 9.45 15.08 -5.92
CA VAL A 135 9.61 16.33 -5.17
C VAL A 135 10.74 17.13 -5.81
N GLY A 136 10.44 18.30 -6.37
CA GLY A 136 11.40 19.04 -7.16
C GLY A 136 11.97 18.18 -8.30
N GLU A 137 13.28 18.02 -8.33
CA GLU A 137 13.97 17.14 -9.30
C GLU A 137 14.12 15.69 -8.79
N GLY A 138 13.78 15.41 -7.53
CA GLY A 138 13.91 14.09 -6.91
C GLY A 138 12.76 13.16 -7.23
N ALA A 139 13.06 11.88 -7.47
CA ALA A 139 12.08 10.81 -7.65
C ALA A 139 12.40 9.64 -6.72
N TYR A 140 11.48 9.31 -5.82
CA TYR A 140 11.64 8.31 -4.78
C TYR A 140 10.66 7.17 -4.98
N LYS A 141 11.16 5.96 -5.17
CA LYS A 141 10.31 4.76 -5.27
C LYS A 141 9.74 4.39 -3.91
N ILE A 142 8.43 4.22 -3.84
CA ILE A 142 7.71 3.83 -2.63
C ILE A 142 7.11 2.43 -2.85
N PRO A 143 7.65 1.40 -2.17
CA PRO A 143 7.08 0.07 -2.26
C PRO A 143 5.69 0.02 -1.63
N ILE A 144 4.75 -0.66 -2.32
CA ILE A 144 3.44 -0.95 -1.74
C ILE A 144 3.58 -2.23 -0.92
N THR A 145 3.27 -2.15 0.37
CA THR A 145 3.50 -3.24 1.33
C THR A 145 2.27 -4.13 1.52
N ALA A 146 1.07 -3.56 1.42
CA ALA A 146 -0.18 -4.30 1.58
C ALA A 146 -1.34 -3.56 0.92
N CYS A 147 -2.35 -4.32 0.46
CA CYS A 147 -3.64 -3.78 0.05
C CYS A 147 -4.75 -4.46 0.85
N MET A 148 -5.71 -3.66 1.29
CA MET A 148 -6.91 -4.05 2.03
C MET A 148 -8.14 -3.46 1.32
N PRO A 149 -9.37 -3.84 1.67
CA PRO A 149 -10.56 -3.28 1.04
C PRO A 149 -10.64 -1.74 1.07
N ALA A 150 -10.04 -1.10 2.07
CA ALA A 150 -9.99 0.36 2.20
C ALA A 150 -8.91 1.05 1.34
N GLY A 151 -8.02 0.31 0.67
CA GLY A 151 -6.91 0.84 -0.13
C GLY A 151 -5.60 0.12 0.09
N CYS A 152 -4.55 0.64 -0.53
CA CYS A 152 -3.19 0.11 -0.45
C CYS A 152 -2.31 0.98 0.45
N LYS A 153 -1.39 0.34 1.18
CA LYS A 153 -0.40 1.01 2.02
C LYS A 153 0.97 0.94 1.37
N ALA A 154 1.63 2.07 1.33
CA ALA A 154 3.00 2.21 0.90
C ALA A 154 3.77 3.08 1.90
N SER A 155 5.07 2.90 2.04
CA SER A 155 5.86 3.69 2.97
C SER A 155 7.29 3.88 2.50
N ILE A 156 7.88 5.00 2.92
CA ILE A 156 9.27 5.33 2.67
C ILE A 156 9.87 5.98 3.93
N PRO A 157 11.12 5.65 4.30
CA PRO A 157 11.82 6.41 5.32
C PRO A 157 11.95 7.87 4.92
N LEU A 158 11.65 8.78 5.86
CA LEU A 158 11.86 10.20 5.67
C LEU A 158 13.31 10.54 6.05
N ASP A 159 14.23 10.25 5.16
CA ASP A 159 15.64 10.57 5.35
C ASP A 159 15.90 12.09 5.28
N TRP A 160 17.14 12.48 5.56
CA TRP A 160 17.52 13.88 5.58
C TRP A 160 17.32 14.57 4.22
N ASN A 161 17.68 13.92 3.11
CA ASN A 161 17.58 14.47 1.75
C ASN A 161 16.13 14.73 1.37
N LEU A 162 15.28 13.70 1.49
CA LEU A 162 13.85 13.81 1.19
C LEU A 162 13.19 14.86 2.08
N ASN A 163 13.51 14.88 3.38
CA ASN A 163 12.98 15.87 4.31
C ASN A 163 13.34 17.29 3.92
N GLN A 164 14.60 17.54 3.47
CA GLN A 164 15.00 18.86 3.00
C GLN A 164 14.29 19.28 1.72
N GLN A 165 14.08 18.37 0.79
CA GLN A 165 13.33 18.67 -0.44
C GLN A 165 11.86 18.99 -0.14
N LEU A 166 11.19 18.18 0.70
CA LEU A 166 9.81 18.44 1.12
C LEU A 166 9.62 19.78 1.84
N LYS A 167 10.68 20.30 2.50
CA LYS A 167 10.65 21.60 3.18
C LYS A 167 10.89 22.79 2.26
N ARG A 168 11.46 22.58 1.09
CA ARG A 168 11.84 23.65 0.14
C ARG A 168 10.82 23.85 -0.96
N GLU A 169 10.12 22.77 -1.32
CA GLU A 169 9.18 22.78 -2.41
C GLU A 169 7.77 23.13 -1.93
N ASP A 170 6.96 23.70 -2.81
CA ASP A 170 5.56 24.06 -2.51
C ASP A 170 4.60 22.90 -2.76
N LYS A 171 5.01 21.94 -3.59
CA LYS A 171 4.20 20.80 -4.01
C LYS A 171 5.02 19.56 -4.31
N ALA A 172 4.37 18.41 -4.23
CA ALA A 172 4.91 17.14 -4.64
C ALA A 172 3.86 16.32 -5.40
N ILE A 173 4.29 15.25 -6.05
CA ILE A 173 3.43 14.38 -6.85
C ILE A 173 3.62 12.94 -6.38
N VAL A 174 2.52 12.26 -6.11
CA VAL A 174 2.48 10.80 -6.02
C VAL A 174 2.08 10.25 -7.39
N GLN A 175 2.99 9.58 -8.06
CA GLN A 175 2.73 8.92 -9.33
C GLN A 175 2.41 7.44 -9.11
N LEU A 176 1.28 6.99 -9.63
CA LEU A 176 0.80 5.62 -9.58
C LEU A 176 0.67 5.05 -11.00
N LEU A 177 0.76 3.73 -11.12
CA LEU A 177 0.41 3.03 -12.35
C LEU A 177 -0.94 2.33 -12.17
N ASN A 178 -1.91 2.63 -13.01
CA ASN A 178 -3.20 1.96 -13.02
C ASN A 178 -3.04 0.53 -13.57
N VAL A 179 -3.56 -0.48 -12.85
CA VAL A 179 -3.42 -1.89 -13.24
C VAL A 179 -4.16 -2.22 -14.55
N ASN A 180 -5.33 -1.62 -14.77
CA ASN A 180 -6.19 -1.96 -15.91
C ASN A 180 -5.76 -1.25 -17.20
N GLN A 181 -5.33 -0.01 -17.10
CA GLN A 181 -5.05 0.85 -18.26
C GLN A 181 -3.55 1.00 -18.52
N LYS A 182 -2.70 0.53 -17.61
CA LYS A 182 -1.23 0.74 -17.62
C LYS A 182 -0.85 2.21 -17.79
N GLN A 183 -1.73 3.12 -17.35
CA GLN A 183 -1.52 4.56 -17.41
C GLN A 183 -0.92 5.08 -16.11
N LYS A 184 -0.06 6.05 -16.22
CA LYS A 184 0.47 6.79 -15.08
C LYS A 184 -0.57 7.80 -14.62
N ILE A 185 -0.89 7.77 -13.33
CA ILE A 185 -1.75 8.73 -12.65
C ILE A 185 -0.86 9.59 -11.76
N ASN A 186 -0.86 10.90 -11.98
CA ASN A 186 -0.15 11.86 -11.16
C ASN A 186 -1.14 12.53 -10.22
N ILE A 187 -0.89 12.43 -8.93
CA ILE A 187 -1.69 13.05 -7.87
C ILE A 187 -0.80 14.09 -7.19
N GLU A 188 -1.04 15.35 -7.51
CA GLU A 188 -0.32 16.49 -6.92
C GLU A 188 -0.90 16.80 -5.54
N PHE A 189 -0.04 17.16 -4.59
CA PHE A 189 -0.42 17.61 -3.26
C PHE A 189 0.49 18.75 -2.78
N SER A 190 -0.07 19.60 -1.91
CA SER A 190 0.63 20.77 -1.38
C SER A 190 1.57 20.40 -0.24
N LEU A 191 2.74 21.03 -0.23
CA LEU A 191 3.71 20.95 0.87
C LEU A 191 3.63 22.18 1.80
N MET A 192 2.71 23.11 1.53
CA MET A 192 2.50 24.27 2.40
C MET A 192 2.05 23.82 3.80
N GLY A 193 2.79 24.25 4.81
CA GLY A 193 2.60 23.84 6.21
C GLY A 193 3.46 22.66 6.64
N PHE A 194 3.97 21.82 5.70
CA PHE A 194 4.81 20.67 6.01
C PHE A 194 6.02 21.02 6.87
N SER A 195 6.75 22.10 6.50
CA SER A 195 7.98 22.51 7.20
C SER A 195 7.72 22.82 8.68
N ASN A 196 6.59 23.45 9.00
CA ASN A 196 6.23 23.79 10.37
C ASN A 196 5.67 22.60 11.13
N GLY A 197 4.70 21.89 10.55
CA GLY A 197 4.10 20.73 11.19
C GLY A 197 5.08 19.59 11.44
N SER A 198 6.06 19.38 10.55
CA SER A 198 7.05 18.30 10.70
C SER A 198 7.99 18.44 11.89
N LYS A 199 8.12 19.65 12.47
CA LYS A 199 8.92 19.91 13.69
C LYS A 199 8.26 19.34 14.95
N GLU A 200 6.94 19.16 14.90
CA GLU A 200 6.10 18.75 16.04
C GLU A 200 5.91 17.23 16.12
N ILE A 201 6.45 16.47 15.16
CA ILE A 201 6.33 14.99 15.15
C ILE A 201 7.16 14.40 16.28
N LYS A 202 6.49 13.62 17.15
CA LYS A 202 7.08 13.02 18.35
C LYS A 202 6.89 11.51 18.39
#